data_afb313062cbb80813458fd416615f44a
#
_entry.id   afb313062cbb80813458fd416615f44a
#
_cell.length_a   1.000
_cell.length_b   1.000
_cell.length_c   1.000
_cell.angle_alpha   90.00
_cell.angle_beta   90.00
_cell.angle_gamma   90.00
#
_symmetry.space_group_name_H-M   'P 1'
#
loop_
_entity.id
_entity.type
_entity.pdbx_description
1 polymer ?
#
loop_
_entity_poly.entity_id
_entity_poly.type
_entity_poly.pdbx_seq_one_letter_code
_entity_poly.pdbx_strand_id
1 'polypeptide(L)'
;MKKILIGTHNKGKFREISYLISKKYRKINPINLKIPSPVENGKTFSANSKLKANFFSRYVDFPVISDDSGLCIKSLNQKPGIYSARLAKKCGSFNNAMKYILKKMRNKKNRSATFICSLSFKIPKKKIINVEGKINGKISHKILGKKGFGYDPIFIPNNHEKTFGEMQKNNKMKIDHRFKAFKKLKKKISTL
;
A
#
# COMPACT_ATOMS: atom_id res chain seq x y z
N MET A 1 -4.88 18.20 -20.04
CA MET A 1 -5.02 16.94 -19.26
C MET A 1 -4.98 17.26 -17.78
N LYS A 2 -5.97 16.79 -17.00
CA LYS A 2 -6.02 17.05 -15.55
C LYS A 2 -4.80 16.40 -14.87
N LYS A 3 -4.22 17.07 -13.86
CA LYS A 3 -3.07 16.58 -13.09
C LYS A 3 -3.53 15.91 -11.79
N ILE A 4 -2.79 14.91 -11.31
CA ILE A 4 -2.95 14.33 -9.97
C ILE A 4 -1.59 13.93 -9.41
N LEU A 5 -1.28 14.35 -8.19
CA LEU A 5 -0.08 13.93 -7.47
C LEU A 5 -0.36 12.60 -6.76
N ILE A 6 0.47 11.60 -7.01
CA ILE A 6 0.47 10.36 -6.24
C ILE A 6 1.53 10.50 -5.14
N GLY A 7 1.09 10.88 -3.93
CA GLY A 7 1.94 11.25 -2.78
C GLY A 7 2.62 10.03 -2.16
N THR A 8 3.57 9.45 -2.87
CA THR A 8 4.41 8.36 -2.41
C THR A 8 5.78 8.36 -3.09
N HIS A 9 6.84 8.08 -2.33
CA HIS A 9 8.19 7.85 -2.85
C HIS A 9 8.46 6.37 -3.15
N ASN A 10 7.51 5.47 -2.81
CA ASN A 10 7.63 4.05 -3.11
C ASN A 10 7.23 3.77 -4.56
N LYS A 11 8.20 3.36 -5.39
CA LYS A 11 7.99 3.06 -6.82
C LYS A 11 6.91 1.99 -7.07
N GLY A 12 6.79 0.98 -6.19
CA GLY A 12 5.77 -0.07 -6.29
C GLY A 12 4.37 0.48 -6.07
N LYS A 13 4.18 1.24 -4.99
CA LYS A 13 2.91 1.91 -4.69
C LYS A 13 2.51 2.90 -5.78
N PHE A 14 3.46 3.72 -6.26
CA PHE A 14 3.22 4.65 -7.36
C PHE A 14 2.70 3.93 -8.61
N ARG A 15 3.36 2.83 -9.02
CA ARG A 15 2.93 2.05 -10.20
C ARG A 15 1.53 1.47 -10.06
N GLU A 16 1.19 0.92 -8.87
CA GLU A 16 -0.13 0.33 -8.65
C GLU A 16 -1.23 1.40 -8.61
N ILE A 17 -1.02 2.51 -7.89
CA ILE A 17 -2.00 3.62 -7.85
C ILE A 17 -2.16 4.25 -9.25
N SER A 18 -1.06 4.45 -9.98
CA SER A 18 -1.11 4.98 -11.35
C SER A 18 -1.94 4.12 -12.30
N TYR A 19 -1.88 2.80 -12.15
CA TYR A 19 -2.67 1.87 -12.95
C TYR A 19 -4.18 1.99 -12.68
N LEU A 20 -4.55 2.26 -11.42
CA LEU A 20 -5.94 2.38 -11.00
C LEU A 20 -6.60 3.70 -11.43
N ILE A 21 -5.82 4.77 -11.55
CA ILE A 21 -6.30 6.10 -11.94
C ILE A 21 -6.50 6.17 -13.45
N SER A 22 -7.62 6.77 -13.88
CA SER A 22 -7.96 6.98 -15.30
C SER A 22 -6.81 7.59 -16.11
N LYS A 23 -6.69 7.16 -17.39
CA LYS A 23 -5.72 7.74 -18.35
C LYS A 23 -5.96 9.24 -18.62
N LYS A 24 -7.13 9.78 -18.30
CA LYS A 24 -7.46 11.22 -18.39
C LYS A 24 -6.60 12.09 -17.47
N TYR A 25 -5.95 11.49 -16.45
CA TYR A 25 -5.07 12.20 -15.53
C TYR A 25 -3.60 11.97 -15.85
N ARG A 26 -2.82 13.06 -15.90
CA ARG A 26 -1.36 13.02 -15.82
C ARG A 26 -0.97 12.73 -14.37
N LYS A 27 -0.37 11.56 -14.13
CA LYS A 27 0.09 11.11 -12.81
C LYS A 27 1.46 11.72 -12.54
N ILE A 28 1.58 12.44 -11.44
CA ILE A 28 2.82 13.15 -11.07
C ILE A 28 3.41 12.44 -9.84
N ASN A 29 4.73 12.21 -9.89
CA ASN A 29 5.49 11.67 -8.77
C ASN A 29 6.10 12.84 -7.98
N PRO A 30 6.05 12.83 -6.63
CA PRO A 30 6.71 13.83 -5.79
C PRO A 30 8.20 14.00 -6.08
N ILE A 31 8.89 12.93 -6.45
CA ILE A 31 10.32 12.96 -6.79
C ILE A 31 10.58 13.91 -7.95
N ASN A 32 9.72 13.92 -8.97
CA ASN A 32 9.87 14.79 -10.14
C ASN A 32 9.70 16.29 -9.80
N LEU A 33 9.04 16.59 -8.68
CA LEU A 33 8.85 17.94 -8.15
C LEU A 33 9.83 18.25 -7.00
N LYS A 34 10.80 17.39 -6.72
CA LYS A 34 11.75 17.50 -5.60
C LYS A 34 11.08 17.68 -4.23
N ILE A 35 9.84 17.20 -4.08
CA ILE A 35 9.10 17.28 -2.81
C ILE A 35 9.62 16.19 -1.87
N PRO A 36 10.02 16.52 -0.63
CA PRO A 36 10.54 15.54 0.33
C PRO A 36 9.46 14.56 0.79
N SER A 37 9.90 13.43 1.38
CA SER A 37 8.97 12.50 2.03
C SER A 37 8.63 12.99 3.42
N PRO A 38 7.35 13.08 3.81
CA PRO A 38 6.99 13.43 5.18
C PRO A 38 7.33 12.32 6.15
N VAL A 39 7.56 12.70 7.42
CA VAL A 39 7.72 11.74 8.51
C VAL A 39 6.35 11.15 8.85
N GLU A 40 6.25 9.83 8.80
CA GLU A 40 5.05 9.07 9.13
C GLU A 40 5.03 8.75 10.64
N ASN A 41 4.43 9.60 11.46
CA ASN A 41 4.32 9.45 12.92
C ASN A 41 2.91 9.07 13.40
N GLY A 42 2.00 8.82 12.48
CA GLY A 42 0.63 8.39 12.80
C GLY A 42 0.58 6.98 13.37
N LYS A 43 -0.36 6.75 14.28
CA LYS A 43 -0.58 5.45 14.94
C LYS A 43 -1.44 4.46 14.12
N THR A 44 -1.98 4.89 12.98
CA THR A 44 -2.82 4.07 12.10
C THR A 44 -2.49 4.34 10.63
N PHE A 45 -2.85 3.39 9.74
CA PHE A 45 -2.74 3.59 8.30
C PHE A 45 -3.53 4.82 7.83
N SER A 46 -4.73 5.04 8.40
CA SER A 46 -5.54 6.21 8.09
C SER A 46 -4.85 7.51 8.49
N ALA A 47 -4.26 7.59 9.68
CA ALA A 47 -3.55 8.77 10.14
C ALA A 47 -2.35 9.09 9.23
N ASN A 48 -1.53 8.08 8.89
CA ASN A 48 -0.37 8.27 8.01
C ASN A 48 -0.78 8.68 6.58
N SER A 49 -1.80 8.05 5.99
CA SER A 49 -2.25 8.41 4.65
C SER A 49 -2.82 9.84 4.59
N LYS A 50 -3.57 10.27 5.61
CA LYS A 50 -4.06 11.66 5.75
C LYS A 50 -2.92 12.66 5.93
N LEU A 51 -1.96 12.34 6.80
CA LEU A 51 -0.76 13.14 7.00
C LEU A 51 -0.04 13.38 5.68
N LYS A 52 0.21 12.32 4.92
CA LYS A 52 0.86 12.43 3.61
C LYS A 52 0.04 13.25 2.61
N ALA A 53 -1.27 13.02 2.53
CA ALA A 53 -2.12 13.77 1.62
C ALA A 53 -2.13 15.27 1.95
N ASN A 54 -2.20 15.64 3.24
CA ASN A 54 -2.10 17.03 3.69
C ASN A 54 -0.72 17.62 3.39
N PHE A 55 0.35 16.87 3.67
CA PHE A 55 1.71 17.34 3.43
C PHE A 55 1.92 17.67 1.96
N PHE A 56 1.65 16.72 1.06
CA PHE A 56 1.86 16.91 -0.36
C PHE A 56 0.94 17.98 -0.97
N SER A 57 -0.27 18.17 -0.44
CA SER A 57 -1.21 19.20 -0.92
C SER A 57 -0.75 20.65 -0.67
N ARG A 58 0.31 20.86 0.14
CA ARG A 58 0.90 22.19 0.34
C ARG A 58 1.84 22.60 -0.80
N TYR A 59 2.26 21.67 -1.63
CA TYR A 59 3.22 21.88 -2.71
C TYR A 59 2.57 21.95 -4.09
N VAL A 60 1.27 21.69 -4.20
CA VAL A 60 0.56 21.65 -5.48
C VAL A 60 -0.87 22.18 -5.35
N ASP A 61 -1.39 22.77 -6.43
CA ASP A 61 -2.73 23.35 -6.54
C ASP A 61 -3.77 22.39 -7.17
N PHE A 62 -3.39 21.13 -7.37
CA PHE A 62 -4.23 20.08 -7.98
C PHE A 62 -4.38 18.88 -7.04
N PRO A 63 -5.31 17.94 -7.34
CA PRO A 63 -5.61 16.82 -6.44
C PRO A 63 -4.41 15.95 -6.10
N VAL A 64 -4.38 15.48 -4.86
CA VAL A 64 -3.39 14.57 -4.29
C VAL A 64 -4.06 13.29 -3.84
N ILE A 65 -3.49 12.14 -4.16
CA ILE A 65 -3.83 10.83 -3.59
C ILE A 65 -2.59 10.27 -2.87
N SER A 66 -2.74 9.89 -1.61
CA SER A 66 -1.66 9.27 -0.82
C SER A 66 -2.14 7.98 -0.17
N ASP A 67 -1.26 7.01 -0.03
CA ASP A 67 -1.56 5.76 0.66
C ASP A 67 -0.66 5.55 1.87
N ASP A 68 -1.17 4.82 2.86
CA ASP A 68 -0.36 4.06 3.77
C ASP A 68 -0.86 2.62 3.81
N SER A 69 0.05 1.66 3.82
CA SER A 69 -0.30 0.25 3.68
C SER A 69 0.75 -0.66 4.30
N GLY A 70 0.29 -1.82 4.75
CA GLY A 70 1.18 -2.79 5.34
C GLY A 70 0.55 -4.17 5.52
N LEU A 71 1.40 -5.10 5.95
CA LEU A 71 1.06 -6.48 6.26
C LEU A 71 0.82 -6.61 7.76
N CYS A 72 -0.37 -7.08 8.14
CA CYS A 72 -0.76 -7.37 9.51
C CYS A 72 -0.86 -8.89 9.70
N ILE A 73 -0.10 -9.47 10.64
CA ILE A 73 -0.06 -10.92 10.90
C ILE A 73 -0.67 -11.19 12.26
N LYS A 74 -1.75 -11.97 12.31
CA LYS A 74 -2.54 -12.20 13.53
C LYS A 74 -1.69 -12.75 14.67
N SER A 75 -0.91 -13.80 14.44
CA SER A 75 -0.06 -14.44 15.45
C SER A 75 1.19 -13.63 15.85
N LEU A 76 1.44 -12.51 15.21
CA LEU A 76 2.49 -11.54 15.56
C LEU A 76 1.89 -10.20 16.08
N ASN A 77 0.70 -10.22 16.67
CA ASN A 77 0.00 -9.06 17.21
C ASN A 77 -0.12 -7.93 16.16
N GLN A 78 -0.57 -8.27 14.96
CA GLN A 78 -0.73 -7.38 13.81
C GLN A 78 0.59 -6.76 13.29
N LYS A 79 1.75 -7.21 13.79
CA LYS A 79 3.05 -6.74 13.27
C LYS A 79 3.34 -7.41 11.91
N PRO A 80 4.09 -6.73 11.01
CA PRO A 80 4.69 -5.39 11.14
C PRO A 80 3.69 -4.23 11.04
N GLY A 81 2.48 -4.37 10.48
CA GLY A 81 1.45 -3.35 10.41
C GLY A 81 1.94 -2.06 9.75
N ILE A 82 1.71 -0.90 10.37
CA ILE A 82 2.19 0.41 9.91
C ILE A 82 3.73 0.52 9.83
N TYR A 83 4.44 -0.41 10.45
CA TYR A 83 5.91 -0.48 10.40
C TYR A 83 6.45 -1.36 9.26
N SER A 84 5.62 -1.77 8.30
CA SER A 84 6.00 -2.69 7.21
C SER A 84 7.23 -2.21 6.43
N ALA A 85 7.25 -0.96 5.98
CA ALA A 85 8.39 -0.39 5.26
C ALA A 85 9.61 -0.18 6.19
N ARG A 86 9.37 0.22 7.45
CA ARG A 86 10.44 0.43 8.44
C ARG A 86 11.13 -0.87 8.82
N LEU A 87 10.38 -1.98 8.94
CA LEU A 87 10.97 -3.30 9.15
C LEU A 87 11.88 -3.69 7.99
N ALA A 88 11.46 -3.47 6.75
CA ALA A 88 12.28 -3.74 5.58
C ALA A 88 13.57 -2.90 5.57
N LYS A 89 13.47 -1.61 5.91
CA LYS A 89 14.65 -0.73 6.06
C LYS A 89 15.59 -1.23 7.16
N LYS A 90 15.05 -1.59 8.35
CA LYS A 90 15.82 -2.16 9.47
C LYS A 90 16.55 -3.45 9.11
N CYS A 91 15.91 -4.31 8.29
CA CYS A 91 16.50 -5.56 7.82
C CYS A 91 17.40 -5.38 6.56
N GLY A 92 17.57 -4.17 6.05
CA GLY A 92 18.34 -3.84 4.85
C GLY A 92 17.58 -4.11 3.53
N SER A 93 16.58 -4.99 3.53
CA SER A 93 15.77 -5.29 2.34
C SER A 93 14.42 -5.93 2.69
N PHE A 94 13.46 -5.92 1.75
CA PHE A 94 12.24 -6.69 1.89
C PHE A 94 12.49 -8.20 1.93
N ASN A 95 13.48 -8.70 1.20
CA ASN A 95 13.84 -10.12 1.23
C ASN A 95 14.27 -10.56 2.64
N ASN A 96 15.13 -9.81 3.28
CA ASN A 96 15.57 -10.08 4.66
C ASN A 96 14.42 -9.91 5.67
N ALA A 97 13.54 -8.92 5.48
CA ALA A 97 12.36 -8.75 6.31
C ALA A 97 11.38 -9.93 6.18
N MET A 98 11.20 -10.48 4.97
CA MET A 98 10.42 -11.70 4.75
C MET A 98 11.06 -12.91 5.45
N LYS A 99 12.38 -13.11 5.33
CA LYS A 99 13.10 -14.16 6.06
C LYS A 99 12.91 -14.02 7.58
N TYR A 100 13.01 -12.80 8.11
CA TYR A 100 12.77 -12.51 9.52
C TYR A 100 11.35 -12.87 9.94
N ILE A 101 10.32 -12.48 9.17
CA ILE A 101 8.93 -12.83 9.45
C ILE A 101 8.74 -14.35 9.42
N LEU A 102 9.25 -15.04 8.40
CA LEU A 102 9.15 -16.49 8.29
C LEU A 102 9.82 -17.22 9.47
N LYS A 103 10.98 -16.74 9.94
CA LYS A 103 11.64 -17.25 11.15
C LYS A 103 10.73 -17.09 12.39
N LYS A 104 10.10 -15.92 12.58
CA LYS A 104 9.14 -15.66 13.67
C LYS A 104 7.86 -16.50 13.56
N MET A 105 7.51 -16.93 12.34
CA MET A 105 6.33 -17.73 12.05
C MET A 105 6.58 -19.26 12.10
N ARG A 106 7.82 -19.72 12.34
CA ARG A 106 8.22 -21.12 12.22
C ARG A 106 7.33 -22.06 13.03
N ASN A 107 7.07 -21.72 14.30
CA ASN A 107 6.29 -22.54 15.23
C ASN A 107 4.86 -21.99 15.45
N LYS A 108 4.36 -21.12 14.54
CA LYS A 108 3.00 -20.57 14.65
C LYS A 108 2.02 -21.34 13.79
N LYS A 109 1.06 -22.05 14.42
CA LYS A 109 -0.04 -22.75 13.73
C LYS A 109 -0.94 -21.75 12.98
N ASN A 110 -1.27 -20.64 13.62
CA ASN A 110 -2.09 -19.59 12.96
C ASN A 110 -1.22 -18.69 12.07
N ARG A 111 -1.41 -18.82 10.77
CA ARG A 111 -0.70 -18.05 9.75
C ARG A 111 -1.54 -16.93 9.13
N SER A 112 -2.73 -16.66 9.67
CA SER A 112 -3.65 -15.63 9.14
C SER A 112 -2.99 -14.27 9.11
N ALA A 113 -3.15 -13.59 7.99
CA ALA A 113 -2.61 -12.27 7.74
C ALA A 113 -3.58 -11.42 6.91
N THR A 114 -3.43 -10.11 6.98
CA THR A 114 -4.23 -9.15 6.20
C THR A 114 -3.31 -8.09 5.63
N PHE A 115 -3.41 -7.83 4.33
CA PHE A 115 -2.90 -6.59 3.77
C PHE A 115 -3.95 -5.49 3.92
N ILE A 116 -3.52 -4.34 4.40
CA ILE A 116 -4.36 -3.14 4.58
C ILE A 116 -3.77 -2.01 3.75
N CYS A 117 -4.64 -1.26 3.08
CA CYS A 117 -4.29 0.01 2.43
C CYS A 117 -5.32 1.07 2.83
N SER A 118 -4.85 2.16 3.40
CA SER A 118 -5.63 3.38 3.55
C SER A 118 -5.25 4.36 2.44
N LEU A 119 -6.24 4.82 1.67
CA LEU A 119 -6.09 5.87 0.67
C LEU A 119 -6.72 7.16 1.17
N SER A 120 -5.99 8.26 1.07
CA SER A 120 -6.46 9.61 1.31
C SER A 120 -6.41 10.43 0.04
N PHE A 121 -7.54 11.03 -0.33
CA PHE A 121 -7.67 11.92 -1.47
C PHE A 121 -7.94 13.33 -0.98
N LYS A 122 -7.15 14.30 -1.45
CA LYS A 122 -7.22 15.71 -1.07
C LYS A 122 -7.31 16.54 -2.33
N ILE A 123 -8.39 17.32 -2.45
CA ILE A 123 -8.47 18.45 -3.38
C ILE A 123 -8.04 19.68 -2.58
N PRO A 124 -7.23 20.60 -3.14
CA PRO A 124 -6.87 21.85 -2.47
C PRO A 124 -8.10 22.57 -1.91
N LYS A 125 -7.98 23.12 -0.71
CA LYS A 125 -9.04 23.81 0.03
C LYS A 125 -10.28 22.97 0.41
N LYS A 126 -10.37 21.68 0.02
CA LYS A 126 -11.49 20.79 0.39
C LYS A 126 -11.10 19.82 1.50
N LYS A 127 -12.11 19.21 2.17
CA LYS A 127 -11.90 18.15 3.19
C LYS A 127 -11.26 16.91 2.56
N ILE A 128 -10.50 16.17 3.34
CA ILE A 128 -9.90 14.89 2.92
C ILE A 128 -10.97 13.81 2.87
N ILE A 129 -10.98 13.04 1.80
CA ILE A 129 -11.71 11.78 1.71
C ILE A 129 -10.72 10.66 2.02
N ASN A 130 -11.02 9.85 3.03
CA ASN A 130 -10.23 8.71 3.42
C ASN A 130 -11.06 7.42 3.32
N VAL A 131 -10.44 6.36 2.83
CA VAL A 131 -11.03 5.03 2.69
C VAL A 131 -10.00 3.95 2.97
N GLU A 132 -10.48 2.77 3.34
CA GLU A 132 -9.61 1.62 3.61
C GLU A 132 -10.05 0.39 2.81
N GLY A 133 -9.07 -0.31 2.23
CA GLY A 133 -9.23 -1.60 1.59
C GLY A 133 -8.39 -2.67 2.29
N LYS A 134 -8.97 -3.87 2.43
CA LYS A 134 -8.33 -5.02 3.09
C LYS A 134 -8.44 -6.26 2.22
N ILE A 135 -7.41 -7.09 2.27
CA ILE A 135 -7.47 -8.45 1.75
C ILE A 135 -6.91 -9.41 2.78
N ASN A 136 -7.71 -10.40 3.14
CA ASN A 136 -7.33 -11.47 4.06
C ASN A 136 -6.61 -12.57 3.30
N GLY A 137 -5.75 -13.27 4.01
CA GLY A 137 -4.97 -14.38 3.48
C GLY A 137 -4.14 -15.04 4.58
N LYS A 138 -3.10 -15.72 4.17
CA LYS A 138 -2.16 -16.41 5.06
C LYS A 138 -0.71 -16.19 4.64
N ILE A 139 0.21 -16.31 5.60
CA ILE A 139 1.65 -16.29 5.32
C ILE A 139 2.09 -17.66 4.82
N SER A 140 2.76 -17.71 3.70
CA SER A 140 3.39 -18.92 3.14
C SER A 140 4.50 -19.45 4.05
N HIS A 141 4.90 -20.70 3.86
CA HIS A 141 6.02 -21.29 4.62
C HIS A 141 7.39 -20.86 4.08
N LYS A 142 7.46 -20.41 2.83
CA LYS A 142 8.69 -19.98 2.15
C LYS A 142 8.40 -18.78 1.25
N ILE A 143 9.45 -18.09 0.82
CA ILE A 143 9.35 -17.00 -0.16
C ILE A 143 9.08 -17.63 -1.53
N LEU A 144 7.98 -17.25 -2.19
CA LEU A 144 7.51 -17.82 -3.46
C LEU A 144 7.22 -16.71 -4.47
N GLY A 145 7.80 -16.84 -5.64
CA GLY A 145 7.67 -15.87 -6.74
C GLY A 145 8.55 -14.64 -6.59
N LYS A 146 8.68 -13.90 -7.68
CA LYS A 146 9.51 -12.68 -7.80
C LYS A 146 8.69 -11.47 -8.30
N LYS A 147 7.39 -11.62 -8.50
CA LYS A 147 6.50 -10.56 -8.98
C LYS A 147 6.02 -9.69 -7.82
N GLY A 148 5.47 -8.52 -8.17
CA GLY A 148 4.97 -7.57 -7.18
C GLY A 148 6.09 -6.81 -6.45
N PHE A 149 5.87 -6.48 -5.19
CA PHE A 149 6.86 -5.81 -4.32
C PHE A 149 6.53 -6.03 -2.84
N GLY A 150 7.47 -5.65 -1.98
CA GLY A 150 7.24 -5.73 -0.54
C GLY A 150 7.15 -7.17 -0.04
N TYR A 151 6.06 -7.48 0.64
CA TYR A 151 5.80 -8.79 1.22
C TYR A 151 4.94 -9.70 0.33
N ASP A 152 4.73 -9.34 -0.93
CA ASP A 152 3.96 -10.14 -1.90
C ASP A 152 4.40 -11.61 -1.98
N PRO A 153 5.72 -11.92 -1.98
CA PRO A 153 6.20 -13.31 -2.07
C PRO A 153 5.93 -14.21 -0.86
N ILE A 154 5.40 -13.66 0.23
CA ILE A 154 5.02 -14.47 1.40
C ILE A 154 3.52 -14.38 1.75
N PHE A 155 2.70 -13.72 0.92
CA PHE A 155 1.28 -13.57 1.20
C PHE A 155 0.42 -14.31 0.17
N ILE A 156 -0.34 -15.30 0.64
CA ILE A 156 -1.33 -16.06 -0.14
C ILE A 156 -2.70 -15.50 0.20
N PRO A 157 -3.42 -14.83 -0.72
CA PRO A 157 -4.77 -14.33 -0.44
C PRO A 157 -5.76 -15.48 -0.28
N ASN A 158 -6.83 -15.28 0.49
CA ASN A 158 -7.89 -16.26 0.63
C ASN A 158 -8.45 -16.66 -0.75
N ASN A 159 -8.88 -17.92 -0.87
CA ASN A 159 -9.38 -18.54 -2.10
C ASN A 159 -8.35 -18.61 -3.24
N HIS A 160 -7.05 -18.57 -2.88
CA HIS A 160 -5.94 -18.75 -3.82
C HIS A 160 -4.88 -19.64 -3.20
N GLU A 161 -4.11 -20.33 -4.04
CA GLU A 161 -2.98 -21.18 -3.64
C GLU A 161 -1.64 -20.46 -3.85
N LYS A 162 -1.58 -19.52 -4.79
CA LYS A 162 -0.37 -18.77 -5.15
C LYS A 162 -0.22 -17.51 -4.31
N THR A 163 1.02 -17.19 -3.97
CA THR A 163 1.36 -15.90 -3.36
C THR A 163 1.14 -14.75 -4.37
N PHE A 164 1.02 -13.53 -3.86
CA PHE A 164 1.06 -12.35 -4.74
C PHE A 164 2.36 -12.25 -5.53
N GLY A 165 3.47 -12.80 -5.01
CA GLY A 165 4.75 -12.87 -5.72
C GLY A 165 4.75 -13.83 -6.92
N GLU A 166 3.83 -14.78 -6.98
CA GLU A 166 3.66 -15.71 -8.10
C GLU A 166 2.60 -15.26 -9.10
N MET A 167 1.64 -14.44 -8.64
CA MET A 167 0.52 -13.99 -9.47
C MET A 167 0.98 -13.05 -10.59
N GLN A 168 0.30 -13.14 -11.73
CA GLN A 168 0.43 -12.13 -12.76
C GLN A 168 -0.09 -10.78 -12.23
N LYS A 169 0.58 -9.69 -12.61
CA LYS A 169 0.28 -8.34 -12.16
C LYS A 169 -1.20 -7.99 -12.30
N ASN A 170 -1.80 -8.24 -13.45
CA ASN A 170 -3.20 -7.91 -13.71
C ASN A 170 -4.17 -8.67 -12.80
N ASN A 171 -3.87 -9.94 -12.47
CA ASN A 171 -4.71 -10.74 -11.58
C ASN A 171 -4.62 -10.23 -10.13
N LYS A 172 -3.40 -9.97 -9.63
CA LYS A 172 -3.19 -9.36 -8.32
C LYS A 172 -3.93 -8.03 -8.19
N MET A 173 -3.78 -7.14 -9.17
CA MET A 173 -4.32 -5.79 -9.13
C MET A 173 -5.86 -5.71 -9.21
N LYS A 174 -6.55 -6.81 -9.50
CA LYS A 174 -8.02 -6.90 -9.45
C LYS A 174 -8.57 -7.31 -8.08
N ILE A 175 -7.72 -7.81 -7.17
CA ILE A 175 -8.14 -8.37 -5.89
C ILE A 175 -7.46 -7.75 -4.68
N ASP A 176 -6.34 -7.05 -4.86
CA ASP A 176 -5.51 -6.59 -3.76
C ASP A 176 -6.16 -5.49 -2.90
N HIS A 177 -5.54 -5.20 -1.76
CA HIS A 177 -5.99 -4.22 -0.79
C HIS A 177 -6.07 -2.80 -1.37
N ARG A 178 -5.17 -2.45 -2.31
CA ARG A 178 -5.10 -1.12 -2.92
C ARG A 178 -6.22 -0.94 -3.95
N PHE A 179 -6.51 -1.96 -4.74
CA PHE A 179 -7.67 -1.99 -5.62
C PHE A 179 -8.99 -1.85 -4.83
N LYS A 180 -9.13 -2.60 -3.72
CA LYS A 180 -10.33 -2.52 -2.87
C LYS A 180 -10.50 -1.15 -2.24
N ALA A 181 -9.41 -0.51 -1.79
CA ALA A 181 -9.45 0.87 -1.29
C ALA A 181 -9.84 1.84 -2.42
N PHE A 182 -9.23 1.70 -3.60
CA PHE A 182 -9.51 2.57 -4.74
C PHE A 182 -10.96 2.44 -5.23
N LYS A 183 -11.51 1.22 -5.28
CA LYS A 183 -12.93 1.01 -5.61
C LYS A 183 -13.87 1.76 -4.66
N LYS A 184 -13.56 1.77 -3.35
CA LYS A 184 -14.32 2.56 -2.35
C LYS A 184 -14.12 4.07 -2.56
N LEU A 185 -12.90 4.50 -2.89
CA LEU A 185 -12.62 5.90 -3.16
C LEU A 185 -13.40 6.39 -4.38
N LYS A 186 -13.37 5.63 -5.48
CA LYS A 186 -14.09 5.96 -6.72
C LYS A 186 -15.59 6.13 -6.52
N LYS A 187 -16.22 5.35 -5.62
CA LYS A 187 -17.65 5.52 -5.27
C LYS A 187 -17.95 6.86 -4.58
N LYS A 188 -16.94 7.47 -3.91
CA LYS A 188 -17.10 8.77 -3.21
C LYS A 188 -16.69 9.96 -4.06
N ILE A 189 -16.06 9.72 -5.21
CA ILE A 189 -15.50 10.74 -6.09
C ILE A 189 -15.86 10.35 -7.52
N SER A 190 -16.88 10.98 -8.07
CA SER A 190 -17.37 10.72 -9.44
C SER A 190 -16.36 11.05 -10.56
N THR A 191 -15.24 11.70 -10.23
CA THR A 191 -14.29 12.27 -11.21
C THR A 191 -12.95 11.50 -11.34
N LEU A 192 -12.71 10.43 -10.60
CA LEU A 192 -11.45 9.65 -10.69
C LEU A 192 -11.52 8.48 -11.68
#